data_47b943b152acc86450dfa62eb2fd9ffa
#
_entry.id   47b943b152acc86450dfa62eb2fd9ffa
#
_cell.length_a   1.000
_cell.length_b   1.000
_cell.length_c   1.000
_cell.angle_alpha   90.00
_cell.angle_beta   90.00
_cell.angle_gamma   90.00
#
_symmetry.space_group_name_H-M   'P 1'
#
loop_
_entity.id
_entity.type
_entity.pdbx_description
1 polymer ?
#
loop_
_entity_poly.entity_id
_entity_poly.type
_entity_poly.pdbx_seq_one_letter_code
_entity_poly.pdbx_strand_id
1 'polypeptide(L)'
;LENILVDNATLYEKKQGFMLKVLKDGRLLVVGNDSHGTAYGLMELSRLIGVSPWEWWADATPEKKTSFRLPTDYTDIQFPSVEYRGIFINDEDWGLMPWSSLTHEPWYKPGRIGPRTHERIFELLLRLRANTYWPAMHECTEPFFMTQGNREVARKYGIYIGSSHCEPMACSTPVEWKRRGKGDYDYVHNSKEVLHFWEQRVKETANQEIFYTIGMRGVHDGQMQGAKTVEEQKNVTEHVLKDQRELLRKYVNSDITAVPQVFIPYKEVLDIYHAGLQVPEDVTLMWCDDNYGYIRHFPTSEERARKGGNGIYYHISYWGRPHDYLWLGTFSPALLYQQMKEAYERGIQKIWILNVGDIKPAEYQTELFMDMAWNIGKVEKEGISNHLCHFLQREFGEEIGRELLPIM
;
A
#
# COMPACT_ATOMS: atom_id res chain seq x y z
N LEU A 1 34.95 -7.65 -2.09
CA LEU A 1 33.52 -7.45 -2.39
C LEU A 1 33.19 -7.85 -3.82
N GLU A 2 33.97 -7.42 -4.82
CA GLU A 2 33.72 -7.71 -6.25
C GLU A 2 33.62 -9.21 -6.55
N ASN A 3 34.49 -10.04 -5.99
CA ASN A 3 34.47 -11.50 -6.21
C ASN A 3 33.32 -12.24 -5.51
N ILE A 4 32.62 -11.60 -4.56
CA ILE A 4 31.46 -12.18 -3.88
C ILE A 4 30.16 -11.88 -4.62
N LEU A 5 30.14 -10.77 -5.36
CA LEU A 5 28.94 -10.27 -6.05
C LEU A 5 28.76 -10.95 -7.41
N VAL A 6 29.82 -11.40 -8.06
CA VAL A 6 29.78 -11.99 -9.43
C VAL A 6 28.94 -13.29 -9.50
N ASP A 7 28.84 -14.07 -8.41
CA ASP A 7 28.09 -15.33 -8.41
C ASP A 7 26.58 -15.16 -8.21
N ASN A 8 26.04 -13.93 -8.14
CA ASN A 8 24.64 -13.66 -7.81
C ASN A 8 23.95 -12.73 -8.81
N ALA A 9 24.11 -13.00 -10.11
CA ALA A 9 23.48 -12.24 -11.20
C ALA A 9 21.99 -12.01 -10.99
N THR A 10 21.26 -13.02 -10.47
CA THR A 10 19.82 -12.95 -10.18
C THR A 10 19.45 -11.81 -9.23
N LEU A 11 20.31 -11.49 -8.25
CA LEU A 11 20.04 -10.39 -7.32
C LEU A 11 20.00 -9.03 -8.04
N TYR A 12 20.88 -8.83 -9.01
CA TYR A 12 20.99 -7.54 -9.72
C TYR A 12 19.88 -7.30 -10.73
N GLU A 13 19.21 -8.36 -11.17
CA GLU A 13 18.09 -8.27 -12.11
C GLU A 13 16.75 -7.97 -11.41
N LYS A 14 16.68 -8.13 -10.09
CA LYS A 14 15.44 -8.02 -9.32
C LYS A 14 15.47 -6.81 -8.39
N LYS A 15 14.66 -5.80 -8.71
CA LYS A 15 14.46 -4.63 -7.84
C LYS A 15 14.06 -5.06 -6.43
N GLN A 16 14.53 -4.32 -5.44
CA GLN A 16 14.21 -4.50 -4.02
C GLN A 16 14.66 -5.87 -3.43
N GLY A 17 15.44 -6.64 -4.20
CA GLY A 17 16.00 -7.89 -3.72
C GLY A 17 17.16 -7.68 -2.74
N PHE A 18 17.39 -8.67 -1.89
CA PHE A 18 18.54 -8.70 -0.98
C PHE A 18 19.15 -10.09 -0.86
N MET A 19 20.38 -10.12 -0.38
CA MET A 19 21.09 -11.33 0.00
C MET A 19 21.66 -11.19 1.41
N LEU A 20 21.47 -12.22 2.23
CA LEU A 20 22.21 -12.47 3.46
C LEU A 20 23.16 -13.64 3.23
N LYS A 21 24.44 -13.48 3.56
CA LYS A 21 25.44 -14.56 3.37
C LYS A 21 26.49 -14.54 4.47
N VAL A 22 26.74 -15.70 5.07
CA VAL A 22 27.90 -15.89 5.96
C VAL A 22 29.12 -16.17 5.09
N LEU A 23 30.18 -15.39 5.29
CA LEU A 23 31.44 -15.49 4.57
C LEU A 23 32.34 -16.56 5.24
N LYS A 24 33.35 -17.06 4.52
CA LYS A 24 34.30 -18.08 5.00
C LYS A 24 35.05 -17.65 6.29
N ASP A 25 35.18 -16.36 6.51
CA ASP A 25 35.82 -15.79 7.73
C ASP A 25 34.82 -15.52 8.86
N GLY A 26 33.56 -15.96 8.73
CA GLY A 26 32.51 -15.84 9.74
C GLY A 26 31.79 -14.50 9.77
N ARG A 27 32.15 -13.55 8.91
CA ARG A 27 31.39 -12.28 8.78
C ARG A 27 30.07 -12.50 8.07
N LEU A 28 29.02 -11.78 8.49
CA LEU A 28 27.75 -11.71 7.79
C LEU A 28 27.76 -10.57 6.78
N LEU A 29 27.46 -10.88 5.55
CA LEU A 29 27.27 -9.93 4.47
C LEU A 29 25.76 -9.70 4.25
N VAL A 30 25.34 -8.42 4.19
CA VAL A 30 24.01 -7.98 3.81
C VAL A 30 24.15 -7.12 2.57
N VAL A 31 23.52 -7.52 1.47
CA VAL A 31 23.56 -6.79 0.19
C VAL A 31 22.15 -6.63 -0.36
N GLY A 32 21.76 -5.40 -0.65
CA GLY A 32 20.54 -5.09 -1.40
C GLY A 32 20.87 -4.70 -2.85
N ASN A 33 19.97 -4.98 -3.76
CA ASN A 33 20.06 -4.52 -5.14
C ASN A 33 19.89 -2.99 -5.26
N ASP A 34 19.10 -2.45 -4.34
CA ASP A 34 18.83 -1.01 -4.19
C ASP A 34 18.68 -0.64 -2.71
N SER A 35 18.32 0.60 -2.42
CA SER A 35 18.13 1.07 -1.05
C SER A 35 17.04 0.29 -0.29
N HIS A 36 15.93 -0.06 -0.96
CA HIS A 36 14.88 -0.88 -0.36
C HIS A 36 15.38 -2.29 -0.07
N GLY A 37 16.05 -2.94 -1.02
CA GLY A 37 16.64 -4.26 -0.82
C GLY A 37 17.63 -4.27 0.36
N THR A 38 18.46 -3.25 0.51
CA THR A 38 19.36 -3.12 1.66
C THR A 38 18.58 -2.99 2.98
N ALA A 39 17.56 -2.13 3.02
CA ALA A 39 16.69 -1.98 4.19
C ALA A 39 15.99 -3.29 4.56
N TYR A 40 15.42 -3.99 3.56
CA TYR A 40 14.75 -5.28 3.79
C TYR A 40 15.71 -6.37 4.27
N GLY A 41 16.95 -6.41 3.76
CA GLY A 41 17.97 -7.32 4.25
C GLY A 41 18.31 -7.09 5.73
N LEU A 42 18.40 -5.82 6.16
CA LEU A 42 18.60 -5.47 7.57
C LEU A 42 17.38 -5.82 8.44
N MET A 43 16.16 -5.59 7.93
CA MET A 43 14.93 -5.98 8.63
C MET A 43 14.75 -7.50 8.71
N GLU A 44 15.17 -8.25 7.67
CA GLU A 44 15.19 -9.71 7.71
C GLU A 44 16.19 -10.22 8.76
N LEU A 45 17.37 -9.62 8.86
CA LEU A 45 18.31 -9.95 9.93
C LEU A 45 17.67 -9.68 11.31
N SER A 46 17.01 -8.54 11.48
CA SER A 46 16.26 -8.21 12.69
C SER A 46 15.22 -9.29 13.03
N ARG A 47 14.47 -9.75 12.04
CA ARG A 47 13.45 -10.83 12.18
C ARG A 47 14.10 -12.17 12.57
N LEU A 48 15.23 -12.54 11.96
CA LEU A 48 15.96 -13.78 12.25
C LEU A 48 16.47 -13.82 13.70
N ILE A 49 16.91 -12.69 14.26
CA ILE A 49 17.32 -12.60 15.66
C ILE A 49 16.14 -12.54 16.64
N GLY A 50 14.89 -12.53 16.14
CA GLY A 50 13.68 -12.65 16.95
C GLY A 50 12.92 -11.35 17.23
N VAL A 51 13.27 -10.24 16.55
CA VAL A 51 12.49 -9.00 16.67
C VAL A 51 11.24 -9.12 15.79
N SER A 52 10.06 -9.02 16.40
CA SER A 52 8.79 -9.03 15.67
C SER A 52 8.64 -7.77 14.82
N PRO A 53 8.04 -7.84 13.61
CA PRO A 53 7.58 -6.65 12.90
C PRO A 53 6.64 -5.79 13.76
N TRP A 54 5.90 -6.42 14.65
CA TRP A 54 4.87 -5.82 15.51
C TRP A 54 5.40 -5.34 16.87
N GLU A 55 6.70 -5.42 17.11
CA GLU A 55 7.36 -5.11 18.39
C GLU A 55 6.84 -3.83 19.04
N TRP A 56 6.57 -2.80 18.25
CA TRP A 56 6.05 -1.53 18.75
C TRP A 56 4.52 -1.44 18.74
N TRP A 57 3.85 -2.10 17.78
CA TRP A 57 2.40 -2.00 17.56
C TRP A 57 1.58 -3.02 18.34
N ALA A 58 2.09 -4.23 18.55
CA ALA A 58 1.39 -5.28 19.27
C ALA A 58 1.41 -5.05 20.78
N ASP A 59 0.46 -5.69 21.47
CA ASP A 59 0.38 -5.64 22.94
C ASP A 59 1.24 -6.72 23.60
N ALA A 60 1.76 -7.67 22.84
CA ALA A 60 2.65 -8.72 23.30
C ALA A 60 4.12 -8.30 23.10
N THR A 61 4.96 -8.71 24.02
CA THR A 61 6.41 -8.54 23.91
C THR A 61 7.04 -9.90 23.66
N PRO A 62 7.60 -10.15 22.47
CA PRO A 62 8.27 -11.41 22.16
C PRO A 62 9.39 -11.75 23.12
N GLU A 63 9.62 -13.03 23.35
CA GLU A 63 10.69 -13.50 24.24
C GLU A 63 12.06 -13.07 23.73
N LYS A 64 12.88 -12.48 24.61
CA LYS A 64 14.24 -12.04 24.28
C LYS A 64 15.17 -13.22 24.10
N LYS A 65 15.74 -13.38 22.92
CA LYS A 65 16.82 -14.34 22.67
C LYS A 65 18.15 -13.83 23.21
N THR A 66 18.87 -14.69 23.88
CA THR A 66 20.20 -14.37 24.43
C THR A 66 21.33 -14.72 23.48
N SER A 67 21.09 -15.54 22.47
CA SER A 67 22.05 -15.92 21.46
C SER A 67 21.37 -16.19 20.12
N PHE A 68 22.09 -15.93 19.04
CA PHE A 68 21.66 -16.22 17.67
C PHE A 68 22.86 -16.80 16.91
N ARG A 69 22.63 -17.83 16.11
CA ARG A 69 23.66 -18.46 15.28
C ARG A 69 23.12 -18.72 13.89
N LEU A 70 23.91 -18.40 12.89
CA LEU A 70 23.69 -18.81 11.51
C LEU A 70 24.66 -19.94 11.13
N PRO A 71 24.26 -20.88 10.28
CA PRO A 71 25.19 -21.84 9.67
C PRO A 71 26.33 -21.14 8.93
N THR A 72 27.50 -21.77 8.89
CA THR A 72 28.69 -21.18 8.23
C THR A 72 28.56 -21.09 6.72
N ASP A 73 27.63 -21.83 6.13
CA ASP A 73 27.26 -21.84 4.71
C ASP A 73 25.94 -21.11 4.42
N TYR A 74 25.41 -20.38 5.41
CA TYR A 74 24.14 -19.68 5.28
C TYR A 74 24.16 -18.71 4.09
N THR A 75 23.19 -18.88 3.21
CA THR A 75 22.91 -17.94 2.12
C THR A 75 21.39 -17.85 1.94
N ASP A 76 20.85 -16.65 1.96
CA ASP A 76 19.44 -16.37 1.73
C ASP A 76 19.32 -15.23 0.73
N ILE A 77 18.63 -15.47 -0.37
CA ILE A 77 18.38 -14.50 -1.44
C ILE A 77 16.88 -14.36 -1.58
N GLN A 78 16.37 -13.16 -1.41
CA GLN A 78 14.95 -12.87 -1.49
C GLN A 78 14.68 -11.67 -2.39
N PHE A 79 13.51 -11.67 -3.02
CA PHE A 79 12.97 -10.56 -3.82
C PHE A 79 11.44 -10.63 -3.85
N PRO A 80 10.76 -9.50 -4.10
CA PRO A 80 9.30 -9.45 -4.02
C PRO A 80 8.61 -10.18 -5.18
N SER A 81 7.46 -10.80 -4.87
CA SER A 81 6.51 -11.31 -5.86
C SER A 81 5.69 -10.18 -6.50
N VAL A 82 5.44 -9.12 -5.76
CA VAL A 82 4.67 -7.94 -6.19
C VAL A 82 5.54 -6.69 -6.04
N GLU A 83 5.58 -5.81 -7.05
CA GLU A 83 6.52 -4.69 -7.10
C GLU A 83 6.23 -3.62 -6.04
N TYR A 84 4.96 -3.21 -5.88
CA TYR A 84 4.51 -2.24 -4.87
C TYR A 84 3.56 -2.90 -3.88
N ARG A 85 3.80 -2.72 -2.59
CA ARG A 85 3.09 -3.40 -1.50
C ARG A 85 2.85 -2.42 -0.38
N GLY A 86 1.62 -2.32 0.10
CA GLY A 86 1.34 -1.35 1.15
C GLY A 86 -0.04 -1.46 1.77
N ILE A 87 -0.30 -0.51 2.67
CA ILE A 87 -1.57 -0.40 3.38
C ILE A 87 -2.25 0.93 3.08
N PHE A 88 -3.55 0.94 3.26
CA PHE A 88 -4.38 2.12 3.29
C PHE A 88 -5.04 2.27 4.67
N ILE A 89 -4.81 3.39 5.32
CA ILE A 89 -5.50 3.78 6.55
C ILE A 89 -6.78 4.49 6.13
N ASN A 90 -7.93 3.89 6.37
CA ASN A 90 -9.22 4.38 5.87
C ASN A 90 -10.27 4.63 6.94
N ASP A 91 -10.14 4.05 8.14
CA ASP A 91 -11.15 4.13 9.19
C ASP A 91 -10.52 4.66 10.50
N GLU A 92 -9.69 5.68 10.37
CA GLU A 92 -8.86 6.24 11.43
C GLU A 92 -9.61 7.03 12.51
N ASP A 93 -10.89 7.29 12.30
CA ASP A 93 -11.71 8.20 13.11
C ASP A 93 -11.77 7.83 14.58
N TRP A 94 -11.85 6.53 14.87
CA TRP A 94 -12.07 6.03 16.23
C TRP A 94 -10.82 5.47 16.90
N GLY A 95 -9.75 5.25 16.15
CA GLY A 95 -8.53 4.62 16.64
C GLY A 95 -7.28 5.46 16.40
N LEU A 96 -6.69 5.30 15.24
CA LEU A 96 -5.34 5.83 14.93
C LEU A 96 -5.27 7.36 15.02
N MET A 97 -6.25 8.09 14.48
CA MET A 97 -6.20 9.55 14.47
C MET A 97 -6.34 10.15 15.88
N PRO A 98 -7.36 9.82 16.69
CA PRO A 98 -7.44 10.34 18.04
C PRO A 98 -6.27 9.88 18.92
N TRP A 99 -5.82 8.63 18.79
CA TRP A 99 -4.64 8.17 19.54
C TRP A 99 -3.38 8.96 19.15
N SER A 100 -3.12 9.17 17.85
CA SER A 100 -1.99 9.94 17.36
C SER A 100 -2.00 11.35 17.93
N SER A 101 -3.10 12.07 17.76
CA SER A 101 -3.18 13.50 18.08
C SER A 101 -3.42 13.79 19.58
N LEU A 102 -3.96 12.86 20.35
CA LEU A 102 -4.26 13.09 21.78
C LEU A 102 -3.25 12.40 22.71
N THR A 103 -2.61 11.34 22.28
CA THR A 103 -1.74 10.50 23.14
C THR A 103 -0.30 10.48 22.64
N HIS A 104 -0.08 10.14 21.39
CA HIS A 104 1.28 9.90 20.86
C HIS A 104 1.99 11.22 20.48
N GLU A 105 1.26 12.14 19.88
CA GLU A 105 1.77 13.45 19.46
C GLU A 105 0.89 14.61 19.97
N PRO A 106 0.65 14.73 21.30
CA PRO A 106 -0.32 15.70 21.85
C PRO A 106 0.07 17.16 21.64
N TRP A 107 1.30 17.46 21.23
CA TRP A 107 1.73 18.80 20.81
C TRP A 107 1.21 19.20 19.44
N TYR A 108 0.74 18.26 18.63
CA TYR A 108 0.01 18.55 17.41
C TYR A 108 -1.44 18.95 17.73
N LYS A 109 -2.02 19.76 16.84
CA LYS A 109 -3.45 20.09 16.95
C LYS A 109 -4.28 18.82 16.79
N PRO A 110 -5.41 18.69 17.50
CA PRO A 110 -6.34 17.58 17.31
C PRO A 110 -6.71 17.37 15.83
N GLY A 111 -7.02 16.13 15.45
CA GLY A 111 -7.37 15.78 14.08
C GLY A 111 -6.17 15.59 13.13
N ARG A 112 -4.98 15.28 13.65
CA ARG A 112 -3.77 15.05 12.83
C ARG A 112 -3.13 13.73 13.15
N ILE A 113 -2.67 13.06 12.11
CA ILE A 113 -1.68 11.97 12.21
C ILE A 113 -0.35 12.59 11.82
N GLY A 114 0.52 12.76 12.79
CA GLY A 114 1.76 13.53 12.64
C GLY A 114 2.95 12.69 12.19
N PRO A 115 4.12 13.32 12.00
CA PRO A 115 5.31 12.67 11.46
C PRO A 115 5.87 11.56 12.36
N ARG A 116 5.74 11.63 13.69
CA ARG A 116 6.21 10.56 14.58
C ARG A 116 5.34 9.31 14.47
N THR A 117 4.03 9.49 14.28
CA THR A 117 3.13 8.37 14.01
C THR A 117 3.48 7.72 12.68
N HIS A 118 3.71 8.53 11.64
CA HIS A 118 4.12 8.02 10.33
C HIS A 118 5.50 7.35 10.36
N GLU A 119 6.45 7.81 11.18
CA GLU A 119 7.71 7.09 11.40
C GLU A 119 7.49 5.65 11.87
N ARG A 120 6.56 5.45 12.82
CA ARG A 120 6.21 4.10 13.30
C ARG A 120 5.47 3.27 12.26
N ILE A 121 4.58 3.90 11.49
CA ILE A 121 3.92 3.21 10.37
C ILE A 121 4.94 2.79 9.30
N PHE A 122 5.83 3.67 8.90
CA PHE A 122 6.82 3.38 7.87
C PHE A 122 7.89 2.39 8.33
N GLU A 123 8.27 2.41 9.60
CA GLU A 123 9.10 1.35 10.19
C GLU A 123 8.41 -0.01 10.10
N LEU A 124 7.12 -0.11 10.48
CA LEU A 124 6.34 -1.33 10.34
C LEU A 124 6.30 -1.80 8.87
N LEU A 125 6.04 -0.89 7.92
CA LEU A 125 6.04 -1.23 6.50
C LEU A 125 7.38 -1.80 6.04
N LEU A 126 8.51 -1.21 6.42
CA LEU A 126 9.83 -1.75 6.08
C LEU A 126 10.07 -3.12 6.72
N ARG A 127 9.63 -3.33 7.97
CA ARG A 127 9.71 -4.64 8.64
C ARG A 127 8.88 -5.71 7.94
N LEU A 128 7.73 -5.32 7.39
CA LEU A 128 6.85 -6.16 6.56
C LEU A 128 7.29 -6.18 5.08
N ARG A 129 8.41 -5.57 4.72
CA ARG A 129 8.97 -5.47 3.36
C ARG A 129 8.00 -4.80 2.37
N ALA A 130 7.20 -3.86 2.88
CA ALA A 130 6.33 -3.00 2.09
C ALA A 130 7.03 -1.67 1.74
N ASN A 131 6.53 -0.98 0.72
CA ASN A 131 7.10 0.26 0.19
C ASN A 131 6.07 1.33 -0.16
N THR A 132 4.77 1.06 0.04
CA THR A 132 3.69 1.95 -0.38
C THR A 132 2.73 2.23 0.77
N TYR A 133 2.23 3.45 0.84
CA TYR A 133 1.29 3.87 1.88
C TYR A 133 0.23 4.80 1.29
N TRP A 134 -1.02 4.52 1.58
CA TRP A 134 -2.15 5.42 1.33
C TRP A 134 -2.59 6.02 2.65
N PRO A 135 -2.49 7.36 2.79
CA PRO A 135 -2.83 8.05 4.04
C PRO A 135 -4.33 8.06 4.33
N ALA A 136 -4.65 8.31 5.60
CA ALA A 136 -5.98 8.64 6.09
C ALA A 136 -6.62 9.80 5.31
N MET A 137 -7.91 9.67 4.99
CA MET A 137 -8.61 10.59 4.09
C MET A 137 -9.92 11.16 4.61
N HIS A 138 -10.41 10.74 5.77
CA HIS A 138 -11.68 11.22 6.31
C HIS A 138 -11.62 12.70 6.74
N GLU A 139 -12.78 13.35 6.80
CA GLU A 139 -12.89 14.78 7.13
C GLU A 139 -12.37 15.13 8.54
N CYS A 140 -12.33 14.16 9.44
CA CYS A 140 -11.82 14.33 10.80
C CYS A 140 -10.29 14.46 10.84
N THR A 141 -9.59 14.07 9.78
CA THR A 141 -8.12 14.01 9.73
C THR A 141 -7.56 15.08 8.80
N GLU A 142 -6.59 15.85 9.32
CA GLU A 142 -5.83 16.79 8.49
C GLU A 142 -5.09 16.03 7.38
N PRO A 143 -5.21 16.43 6.10
CA PRO A 143 -4.58 15.72 5.00
C PRO A 143 -3.08 15.54 5.18
N PHE A 144 -2.57 14.40 4.76
CA PHE A 144 -1.15 14.02 4.88
C PHE A 144 -0.21 15.11 4.36
N PHE A 145 -0.48 15.64 3.18
CA PHE A 145 0.34 16.67 2.55
C PHE A 145 0.20 18.07 3.16
N MET A 146 -0.81 18.30 3.97
CA MET A 146 -0.99 19.54 4.72
C MET A 146 -0.40 19.48 6.14
N THR A 147 -0.03 18.31 6.61
CA THR A 147 0.62 18.12 7.92
C THR A 147 2.13 18.20 7.77
N GLN A 148 2.71 19.22 8.41
CA GLN A 148 4.16 19.47 8.35
C GLN A 148 4.95 18.27 8.86
N GLY A 149 6.03 17.87 8.17
CA GLY A 149 6.90 16.77 8.55
C GLY A 149 6.53 15.43 7.94
N ASN A 150 5.28 15.20 7.54
CA ASN A 150 4.85 13.91 6.98
C ASN A 150 5.59 13.56 5.68
N ARG A 151 5.75 14.53 4.77
CA ARG A 151 6.46 14.36 3.50
C ARG A 151 7.94 14.01 3.68
N GLU A 152 8.57 14.69 4.64
CA GLU A 152 9.97 14.50 4.98
C GLU A 152 10.21 13.09 5.53
N VAL A 153 9.30 12.61 6.36
CA VAL A 153 9.34 11.24 6.90
C VAL A 153 9.15 10.21 5.78
N ALA A 154 8.17 10.38 4.89
CA ALA A 154 7.97 9.48 3.75
C ALA A 154 9.25 9.37 2.90
N ARG A 155 9.87 10.50 2.57
CA ARG A 155 11.12 10.52 1.82
C ARG A 155 12.28 9.85 2.57
N LYS A 156 12.38 10.08 3.88
CA LYS A 156 13.42 9.46 4.74
C LYS A 156 13.34 7.94 4.73
N TYR A 157 12.13 7.40 4.73
CA TYR A 157 11.88 5.95 4.73
C TYR A 157 11.74 5.35 3.32
N GLY A 158 11.78 6.17 2.26
CA GLY A 158 11.64 5.71 0.88
C GLY A 158 10.25 5.14 0.57
N ILE A 159 9.21 5.64 1.23
CA ILE A 159 7.84 5.13 1.04
C ILE A 159 7.15 5.91 -0.08
N TYR A 160 6.61 5.17 -1.05
CA TYR A 160 5.73 5.69 -2.09
C TYR A 160 4.38 6.06 -1.49
N ILE A 161 4.02 7.34 -1.59
CA ILE A 161 2.71 7.79 -1.12
C ILE A 161 1.73 7.73 -2.29
N GLY A 162 0.66 6.97 -2.11
CA GLY A 162 -0.45 6.93 -3.06
C GLY A 162 -1.72 7.52 -2.47
N SER A 163 -2.83 7.33 -3.14
CA SER A 163 -4.15 7.75 -2.67
C SER A 163 -5.25 6.88 -3.26
N SER A 164 -6.41 6.88 -2.62
CA SER A 164 -7.55 6.09 -3.03
C SER A 164 -8.23 6.66 -4.30
N HIS A 165 -9.22 5.92 -4.78
CA HIS A 165 -10.09 6.33 -5.90
C HIS A 165 -10.86 7.63 -5.64
N CYS A 166 -11.00 8.05 -4.38
CA CYS A 166 -11.67 9.29 -3.98
C CYS A 166 -10.74 10.51 -4.00
N GLU A 167 -9.43 10.29 -4.10
CA GLU A 167 -8.40 11.32 -3.90
C GLU A 167 -7.45 11.40 -5.12
N PRO A 168 -7.98 11.72 -6.29
CA PRO A 168 -7.14 11.83 -7.49
C PRO A 168 -6.04 12.87 -7.29
N MET A 169 -4.88 12.62 -7.91
CA MET A 169 -3.71 13.49 -7.89
C MET A 169 -3.19 13.78 -6.47
N ALA A 170 -3.36 12.81 -5.54
CA ALA A 170 -2.97 12.92 -4.13
C ALA A 170 -3.62 14.11 -3.39
N CYS A 171 -4.85 14.46 -3.75
CA CYS A 171 -5.62 15.53 -3.15
C CYS A 171 -6.77 14.97 -2.29
N SER A 172 -6.81 15.31 -1.00
CA SER A 172 -7.96 15.00 -0.15
C SER A 172 -9.14 15.90 -0.54
N THR A 173 -10.06 15.36 -1.33
CA THR A 173 -11.21 16.12 -1.82
C THR A 173 -12.13 16.62 -0.70
N PRO A 174 -12.44 15.85 0.37
CA PRO A 174 -13.36 16.32 1.40
C PRO A 174 -12.81 17.49 2.25
N VAL A 175 -11.49 17.57 2.41
CA VAL A 175 -10.86 18.60 3.26
C VAL A 175 -10.20 19.70 2.42
N GLU A 176 -9.37 19.32 1.45
CA GLU A 176 -8.58 20.30 0.71
C GLU A 176 -9.40 21.10 -0.30
N TRP A 177 -10.40 20.48 -0.96
CA TRP A 177 -11.27 21.24 -1.86
C TRP A 177 -12.02 22.36 -1.14
N LYS A 178 -12.53 22.10 0.08
CA LYS A 178 -13.18 23.14 0.90
C LYS A 178 -12.26 24.31 1.25
N ARG A 179 -10.95 24.09 1.32
CA ARG A 179 -9.95 25.10 1.72
C ARG A 179 -9.26 25.80 0.55
N ARG A 180 -9.05 25.09 -0.55
CA ARG A 180 -8.21 25.51 -1.67
C ARG A 180 -8.95 25.58 -3.00
N GLY A 181 -10.06 24.83 -3.12
CA GLY A 181 -10.90 24.83 -4.32
C GLY A 181 -11.80 26.05 -4.40
N LYS A 182 -12.38 26.27 -5.56
CA LYS A 182 -13.38 27.31 -5.82
C LYS A 182 -14.55 26.76 -6.58
N GLY A 183 -15.77 27.06 -6.11
CA GLY A 183 -17.00 26.54 -6.71
C GLY A 183 -17.17 25.03 -6.45
N ASP A 184 -18.00 24.39 -7.28
CA ASP A 184 -18.30 22.97 -7.16
C ASP A 184 -17.13 22.10 -7.69
N TYR A 185 -16.93 20.93 -7.08
CA TYR A 185 -15.99 19.92 -7.56
C TYR A 185 -16.61 19.17 -8.74
N ASP A 186 -16.79 19.90 -9.83
CA ASP A 186 -17.50 19.51 -11.04
C ASP A 186 -16.63 19.82 -12.27
N TYR A 187 -16.13 18.76 -12.91
CA TYR A 187 -15.23 18.92 -14.05
C TYR A 187 -15.95 19.41 -15.33
N VAL A 188 -17.26 19.17 -15.44
CA VAL A 188 -18.04 19.60 -16.59
C VAL A 188 -18.22 21.13 -16.62
N HIS A 189 -18.54 21.72 -15.47
CA HIS A 189 -18.87 23.14 -15.40
C HIS A 189 -17.76 24.00 -14.77
N ASN A 190 -16.78 23.37 -14.08
CA ASN A 190 -15.75 24.06 -13.33
C ASN A 190 -14.33 23.47 -13.55
N SER A 191 -14.06 22.93 -14.73
CA SER A 191 -12.80 22.24 -15.04
C SER A 191 -11.54 23.04 -14.74
N LYS A 192 -11.55 24.36 -14.98
CA LYS A 192 -10.39 25.23 -14.75
C LYS A 192 -9.95 25.25 -13.29
N GLU A 193 -10.88 25.37 -12.35
CA GLU A 193 -10.57 25.42 -10.93
C GLU A 193 -10.20 24.03 -10.40
N VAL A 194 -10.82 22.97 -10.91
CA VAL A 194 -10.45 21.59 -10.58
C VAL A 194 -9.03 21.29 -11.07
N LEU A 195 -8.68 21.64 -12.31
CA LEU A 195 -7.33 21.50 -12.84
C LEU A 195 -6.31 22.32 -12.05
N HIS A 196 -6.65 23.57 -11.70
CA HIS A 196 -5.78 24.40 -10.88
C HIS A 196 -5.51 23.78 -9.51
N PHE A 197 -6.52 23.19 -8.89
CA PHE A 197 -6.39 22.47 -7.62
C PHE A 197 -5.42 21.30 -7.70
N TRP A 198 -5.54 20.45 -8.73
CA TRP A 198 -4.60 19.34 -8.98
C TRP A 198 -3.21 19.84 -9.33
N GLU A 199 -3.10 20.87 -10.17
CA GLU A 199 -1.81 21.46 -10.55
C GLU A 199 -1.00 21.93 -9.33
N GLN A 200 -1.65 22.54 -8.35
CA GLN A 200 -1.00 22.96 -7.11
C GLN A 200 -0.37 21.76 -6.38
N ARG A 201 -1.13 20.67 -6.21
CA ARG A 201 -0.63 19.45 -5.57
C ARG A 201 0.52 18.82 -6.34
N VAL A 202 0.40 18.68 -7.65
CA VAL A 202 1.46 18.11 -8.48
C VAL A 202 2.76 18.89 -8.35
N LYS A 203 2.70 20.22 -8.34
CA LYS A 203 3.88 21.07 -8.09
C LYS A 203 4.49 20.85 -6.71
N GLU A 204 3.66 20.68 -5.68
CA GLU A 204 4.11 20.43 -4.30
C GLU A 204 4.79 19.06 -4.15
N THR A 205 4.45 18.08 -4.98
CA THR A 205 4.88 16.68 -4.86
C THR A 205 5.83 16.23 -5.97
N ALA A 206 6.20 17.09 -6.91
CA ALA A 206 6.98 16.77 -8.10
C ALA A 206 8.32 16.05 -7.82
N ASN A 207 8.94 16.29 -6.67
CA ASN A 207 10.23 15.71 -6.26
C ASN A 207 10.07 14.64 -5.17
N GLN A 208 8.93 13.94 -5.13
CA GLN A 208 8.63 12.94 -4.12
C GLN A 208 8.26 11.60 -4.77
N GLU A 209 8.38 10.53 -4.00
CA GLU A 209 7.97 9.19 -4.37
C GLU A 209 6.43 9.08 -4.29
N ILE A 210 5.74 9.47 -5.37
CA ILE A 210 4.27 9.46 -5.45
C ILE A 210 3.82 8.42 -6.47
N PHE A 211 2.82 7.64 -6.09
CA PHE A 211 2.03 6.82 -7.00
C PHE A 211 0.70 7.54 -7.25
N TYR A 212 0.60 8.24 -8.37
CA TYR A 212 -0.55 9.10 -8.64
C TYR A 212 -1.78 8.30 -9.03
N THR A 213 -2.85 8.44 -8.24
CA THR A 213 -4.18 8.01 -8.66
C THR A 213 -4.74 9.02 -9.65
N ILE A 214 -5.09 8.55 -10.83
CA ILE A 214 -5.70 9.35 -11.90
C ILE A 214 -7.15 8.93 -12.13
N GLY A 215 -7.93 9.81 -12.72
CA GLY A 215 -9.37 9.70 -12.84
C GLY A 215 -10.09 10.70 -11.93
N MET A 216 -11.38 10.57 -11.78
CA MET A 216 -12.19 11.43 -10.93
C MET A 216 -13.45 10.72 -10.48
N ARG A 217 -13.86 10.97 -9.25
CA ARG A 217 -15.21 10.76 -8.71
C ARG A 217 -15.73 12.10 -8.16
N GLY A 218 -16.74 12.10 -7.32
CA GLY A 218 -17.18 13.30 -6.59
C GLY A 218 -16.29 13.59 -5.37
N VAL A 219 -16.75 14.49 -4.52
CA VAL A 219 -16.12 14.75 -3.23
C VAL A 219 -16.30 13.55 -2.33
N HIS A 220 -15.23 13.14 -1.67
CA HIS A 220 -15.17 11.92 -0.86
C HIS A 220 -15.55 10.68 -1.71
N ASP A 221 -16.36 9.76 -1.20
CA ASP A 221 -16.86 8.59 -1.94
C ASP A 221 -18.11 8.87 -2.80
N GLY A 222 -18.38 10.15 -3.11
CA GLY A 222 -19.51 10.58 -3.93
C GLY A 222 -19.33 10.28 -5.41
N GLN A 223 -20.44 10.31 -6.15
CA GLN A 223 -20.42 10.17 -7.61
C GLN A 223 -19.99 11.49 -8.29
N MET A 224 -19.45 11.38 -9.50
CA MET A 224 -19.09 12.53 -10.34
C MET A 224 -20.27 13.46 -10.53
N GLN A 225 -20.04 14.77 -10.37
CA GLN A 225 -21.03 15.79 -10.65
C GLN A 225 -20.97 16.24 -12.12
N GLY A 226 -22.06 16.81 -12.62
CA GLY A 226 -22.16 17.37 -13.97
C GLY A 226 -22.43 16.35 -15.08
N ALA A 227 -22.13 15.08 -14.90
CA ALA A 227 -22.39 14.00 -15.85
C ALA A 227 -23.36 12.96 -15.25
N LYS A 228 -24.45 12.66 -15.93
CA LYS A 228 -25.56 11.86 -15.41
C LYS A 228 -25.60 10.44 -15.96
N THR A 229 -25.17 10.25 -17.20
CA THR A 229 -25.16 8.95 -17.87
C THR A 229 -23.75 8.35 -17.85
N VAL A 230 -23.66 7.02 -17.97
CA VAL A 230 -22.36 6.32 -18.06
C VAL A 230 -21.55 6.84 -19.25
N GLU A 231 -22.18 7.13 -20.38
CA GLU A 231 -21.51 7.66 -21.57
C GLU A 231 -20.97 9.08 -21.34
N GLU A 232 -21.72 9.96 -20.68
CA GLU A 232 -21.25 11.29 -20.29
C GLU A 232 -20.08 11.18 -19.32
N GLN A 233 -20.18 10.33 -18.29
CA GLN A 233 -19.12 10.09 -17.30
C GLN A 233 -17.85 9.54 -17.95
N LYS A 234 -17.99 8.61 -18.93
CA LYS A 234 -16.86 8.09 -19.72
C LYS A 234 -16.16 9.22 -20.45
N ASN A 235 -16.89 10.03 -21.20
CA ASN A 235 -16.31 11.13 -21.97
C ASN A 235 -15.61 12.17 -21.07
N VAL A 236 -16.19 12.49 -19.91
CA VAL A 236 -15.55 13.38 -18.92
C VAL A 236 -14.27 12.73 -18.36
N THR A 237 -14.31 11.45 -18.03
CA THR A 237 -13.16 10.73 -17.48
C THR A 237 -11.99 10.69 -18.48
N GLU A 238 -12.25 10.50 -19.77
CA GLU A 238 -11.22 10.55 -20.83
C GLU A 238 -10.52 11.92 -20.87
N HIS A 239 -11.27 13.02 -20.77
CA HIS A 239 -10.69 14.35 -20.68
C HIS A 239 -9.88 14.56 -19.38
N VAL A 240 -10.42 14.11 -18.26
CA VAL A 240 -9.72 14.15 -16.95
C VAL A 240 -8.39 13.41 -17.02
N LEU A 241 -8.39 12.17 -17.53
CA LEU A 241 -7.15 11.38 -17.65
C LEU A 241 -6.10 12.08 -18.52
N LYS A 242 -6.53 12.66 -19.64
CA LYS A 242 -5.65 13.44 -20.53
C LYS A 242 -5.02 14.62 -19.79
N ASP A 243 -5.85 15.44 -19.16
CA ASP A 243 -5.41 16.69 -18.54
C ASP A 243 -4.55 16.45 -17.28
N GLN A 244 -4.90 15.45 -16.47
CA GLN A 244 -4.05 15.03 -15.34
C GLN A 244 -2.67 14.55 -15.83
N ARG A 245 -2.61 13.76 -16.88
CA ARG A 245 -1.34 13.30 -17.46
C ARG A 245 -0.50 14.44 -18.05
N GLU A 246 -1.12 15.47 -18.61
CA GLU A 246 -0.40 16.68 -19.03
C GLU A 246 0.22 17.42 -17.83
N LEU A 247 -0.47 17.51 -16.71
CA LEU A 247 0.10 18.06 -15.47
C LEU A 247 1.31 17.24 -15.00
N LEU A 248 1.21 15.92 -14.99
CA LEU A 248 2.31 15.04 -14.60
C LEU A 248 3.51 15.16 -15.56
N ARG A 249 3.25 15.19 -16.87
CA ARG A 249 4.30 15.40 -17.88
C ARG A 249 5.02 16.74 -17.71
N LYS A 250 4.27 17.77 -17.40
CA LYS A 250 4.80 19.13 -17.26
C LYS A 250 5.63 19.33 -15.98
N TYR A 251 5.23 18.73 -14.88
CA TYR A 251 5.78 19.06 -13.56
C TYR A 251 6.59 17.93 -12.91
N VAL A 252 6.31 16.67 -13.25
CA VAL A 252 6.98 15.52 -12.63
C VAL A 252 8.05 14.94 -13.56
N ASN A 253 7.66 14.45 -14.74
CA ASN A 253 8.59 13.88 -15.69
C ASN A 253 8.05 14.03 -17.12
N SER A 254 8.86 14.58 -18.04
CA SER A 254 8.51 14.71 -19.46
C SER A 254 8.24 13.34 -20.11
N ASP A 255 8.93 12.29 -19.70
CA ASP A 255 8.54 10.90 -19.98
C ASP A 255 7.46 10.46 -19.00
N ILE A 256 6.21 10.60 -19.43
CA ILE A 256 5.05 10.25 -18.61
C ILE A 256 5.01 8.77 -18.22
N THR A 257 5.65 7.89 -18.99
CA THR A 257 5.68 6.44 -18.73
C THR A 257 6.57 6.09 -17.53
N ALA A 258 7.47 6.99 -17.14
CA ALA A 258 8.30 6.87 -15.95
C ALA A 258 7.58 7.33 -14.66
N VAL A 259 6.42 7.97 -14.77
CA VAL A 259 5.64 8.42 -13.61
C VAL A 259 4.69 7.30 -13.19
N PRO A 260 4.78 6.78 -11.94
CA PRO A 260 3.85 5.77 -11.45
C PRO A 260 2.41 6.30 -11.40
N GLN A 261 1.50 5.67 -12.11
CA GLN A 261 0.10 6.05 -12.21
C GLN A 261 -0.81 4.84 -12.02
N VAL A 262 -1.93 5.05 -11.34
CA VAL A 262 -2.95 4.01 -11.13
C VAL A 262 -4.33 4.57 -11.46
N PHE A 263 -5.14 3.76 -12.15
CA PHE A 263 -6.56 3.98 -12.35
C PHE A 263 -7.34 2.90 -11.61
N ILE A 264 -8.32 3.32 -10.80
CA ILE A 264 -9.03 2.43 -9.87
C ILE A 264 -10.50 2.36 -10.28
N PRO A 265 -10.94 1.34 -11.03
CA PRO A 265 -12.33 1.16 -11.44
C PRO A 265 -13.18 0.61 -10.27
N TYR A 266 -13.46 1.45 -9.28
CA TYR A 266 -14.23 1.13 -8.08
C TYR A 266 -15.69 1.53 -8.22
N LYS A 267 -16.62 0.67 -7.78
CA LYS A 267 -18.07 0.88 -7.85
C LYS A 267 -18.53 1.28 -9.29
N GLU A 268 -19.22 2.42 -9.44
CA GLU A 268 -19.73 2.92 -10.73
C GLU A 268 -18.63 3.19 -11.76
N VAL A 269 -17.38 3.41 -11.32
CA VAL A 269 -16.26 3.61 -12.26
C VAL A 269 -15.93 2.33 -13.03
N LEU A 270 -16.27 1.15 -12.48
CA LEU A 270 -16.15 -0.12 -13.19
C LEU A 270 -17.15 -0.19 -14.37
N ASP A 271 -18.36 0.34 -14.21
CA ASP A 271 -19.36 0.42 -15.31
C ASP A 271 -18.87 1.37 -16.40
N ILE A 272 -18.27 2.50 -16.02
CA ILE A 272 -17.64 3.45 -16.95
C ILE A 272 -16.52 2.77 -17.74
N TYR A 273 -15.67 1.99 -17.06
CA TYR A 273 -14.60 1.22 -17.68
C TYR A 273 -15.16 0.18 -18.68
N HIS A 274 -16.18 -0.58 -18.29
CA HIS A 274 -16.84 -1.57 -19.16
C HIS A 274 -17.58 -0.94 -20.33
N ALA A 275 -17.98 0.33 -20.23
CA ALA A 275 -18.54 1.10 -21.35
C ALA A 275 -17.49 1.52 -22.40
N GLY A 276 -16.24 1.04 -22.25
CA GLY A 276 -15.17 1.24 -23.23
C GLY A 276 -14.28 2.45 -22.94
N LEU A 277 -14.16 2.89 -21.68
CA LEU A 277 -13.21 3.93 -21.30
C LEU A 277 -11.78 3.53 -21.70
N GLN A 278 -11.10 4.42 -22.40
CA GLN A 278 -9.73 4.21 -22.84
C GLN A 278 -8.74 4.68 -21.76
N VAL A 279 -8.21 3.74 -20.97
CA VAL A 279 -7.13 4.01 -20.02
C VAL A 279 -5.78 3.82 -20.72
N PRO A 280 -4.84 4.79 -20.66
CA PRO A 280 -3.53 4.66 -21.30
C PRO A 280 -2.76 3.41 -20.88
N GLU A 281 -2.08 2.76 -21.82
CA GLU A 281 -1.44 1.44 -21.67
C GLU A 281 -0.37 1.36 -20.56
N ASP A 282 0.28 2.47 -20.24
CA ASP A 282 1.30 2.59 -19.21
C ASP A 282 0.73 2.83 -17.81
N VAL A 283 -0.58 3.05 -17.68
CA VAL A 283 -1.27 3.22 -16.41
C VAL A 283 -1.64 1.85 -15.83
N THR A 284 -1.34 1.64 -14.55
CA THR A 284 -1.73 0.43 -13.83
C THR A 284 -3.25 0.39 -13.63
N LEU A 285 -3.90 -0.70 -14.02
CA LEU A 285 -5.29 -0.96 -13.66
C LEU A 285 -5.34 -1.60 -12.27
N MET A 286 -6.07 -0.98 -11.34
CA MET A 286 -6.18 -1.45 -9.98
C MET A 286 -7.58 -1.93 -9.67
N TRP A 287 -7.75 -3.24 -9.64
CA TRP A 287 -9.00 -3.91 -9.36
C TRP A 287 -9.37 -3.85 -7.88
N CYS A 288 -10.61 -4.10 -7.55
CA CYS A 288 -11.08 -4.06 -6.18
C CYS A 288 -11.88 -5.33 -5.85
N ASP A 289 -11.92 -5.69 -4.56
CA ASP A 289 -12.90 -6.63 -4.07
C ASP A 289 -14.29 -5.96 -3.93
N ASP A 290 -15.29 -6.76 -3.61
CA ASP A 290 -16.68 -6.33 -3.46
C ASP A 290 -17.03 -5.86 -2.04
N ASN A 291 -16.04 -5.49 -1.24
CA ASN A 291 -16.13 -5.13 0.18
C ASN A 291 -16.56 -6.30 1.11
N TYR A 292 -16.67 -7.51 0.56
CA TYR A 292 -16.91 -8.76 1.30
C TYR A 292 -15.77 -9.77 1.13
N GLY A 293 -14.65 -9.31 0.55
CA GLY A 293 -13.44 -10.10 0.34
C GLY A 293 -13.40 -10.92 -0.95
N TYR A 294 -14.35 -10.73 -1.88
CA TYR A 294 -14.37 -11.44 -3.16
C TYR A 294 -14.02 -10.50 -4.32
N ILE A 295 -12.99 -10.85 -5.08
CA ILE A 295 -12.61 -10.14 -6.30
C ILE A 295 -13.60 -10.50 -7.40
N ARG A 296 -14.28 -9.48 -7.96
CA ARG A 296 -15.32 -9.66 -8.99
C ARG A 296 -14.81 -9.50 -10.41
N HIS A 297 -13.68 -8.86 -10.61
CA HIS A 297 -13.04 -8.71 -11.91
C HIS A 297 -11.59 -9.17 -11.84
N PHE A 298 -11.24 -10.13 -12.67
CA PHE A 298 -9.86 -10.54 -12.91
C PHE A 298 -9.43 -10.11 -14.31
N PRO A 299 -8.17 -9.70 -14.50
CA PRO A 299 -7.69 -9.20 -15.78
C PRO A 299 -7.90 -10.20 -16.92
N THR A 300 -8.46 -9.72 -18.04
CA THR A 300 -8.48 -10.41 -19.33
C THR A 300 -7.06 -10.61 -19.89
N SER A 301 -6.92 -11.30 -21.00
CA SER A 301 -5.62 -11.47 -21.66
C SER A 301 -5.04 -10.14 -22.14
N GLU A 302 -5.89 -9.25 -22.66
CA GLU A 302 -5.48 -7.90 -23.08
C GLU A 302 -5.04 -7.05 -21.89
N GLU A 303 -5.81 -7.06 -20.80
CA GLU A 303 -5.48 -6.30 -19.59
C GLU A 303 -4.19 -6.80 -18.92
N ARG A 304 -3.91 -8.11 -18.98
CA ARG A 304 -2.62 -8.66 -18.50
C ARG A 304 -1.43 -8.24 -19.35
N ALA A 305 -1.64 -8.03 -20.65
CA ALA A 305 -0.57 -7.63 -21.57
C ALA A 305 -0.19 -6.14 -21.48
N ARG A 306 -0.95 -5.33 -20.73
CA ARG A 306 -0.70 -3.89 -20.57
C ARG A 306 0.66 -3.61 -19.92
N LYS A 307 1.34 -2.58 -20.39
CA LYS A 307 2.65 -2.13 -19.86
C LYS A 307 2.56 -1.64 -18.41
N GLY A 308 1.46 -0.98 -18.06
CA GLY A 308 1.19 -0.50 -16.69
C GLY A 308 0.95 -1.62 -15.68
N GLY A 309 0.62 -2.83 -16.16
CA GLY A 309 0.30 -3.97 -15.32
C GLY A 309 -1.00 -3.84 -14.55
N ASN A 310 -1.20 -4.73 -13.58
CA ASN A 310 -2.43 -4.83 -12.79
C ASN A 310 -2.13 -4.81 -11.30
N GLY A 311 -3.00 -4.18 -10.53
CA GLY A 311 -2.96 -4.10 -9.08
C GLY A 311 -4.28 -4.51 -8.43
N ILE A 312 -4.28 -4.59 -7.11
CA ILE A 312 -5.46 -4.87 -6.29
C ILE A 312 -5.53 -3.92 -5.09
N TYR A 313 -6.70 -3.39 -4.84
CA TYR A 313 -7.12 -2.75 -3.61
C TYR A 313 -8.09 -3.69 -2.90
N TYR A 314 -7.66 -4.24 -1.74
CA TYR A 314 -8.36 -5.29 -1.02
C TYR A 314 -8.70 -4.87 0.40
N HIS A 315 -9.90 -5.20 0.89
CA HIS A 315 -10.38 -4.81 2.19
C HIS A 315 -10.25 -5.93 3.22
N ILE A 316 -9.70 -5.62 4.40
CA ILE A 316 -9.86 -6.37 5.64
C ILE A 316 -10.58 -5.54 6.72
N SER A 317 -10.84 -4.27 6.41
CA SER A 317 -11.71 -3.36 7.15
C SER A 317 -12.59 -2.61 6.16
N TYR A 318 -13.83 -2.39 6.49
CA TYR A 318 -14.77 -1.67 5.65
C TYR A 318 -15.79 -0.89 6.49
N TRP A 319 -15.88 0.40 6.23
CA TRP A 319 -16.91 1.27 6.77
C TRP A 319 -17.87 1.67 5.68
N GLY A 320 -19.06 1.09 5.68
CA GLY A 320 -20.04 1.35 4.65
C GLY A 320 -21.30 0.51 4.78
N ARG A 321 -22.22 0.73 3.87
CA ARG A 321 -23.49 -0.01 3.82
C ARG A 321 -23.39 -1.16 2.85
N PRO A 322 -24.12 -2.24 3.12
CA PRO A 322 -25.10 -2.49 4.20
C PRO A 322 -24.48 -3.02 5.49
N HIS A 323 -23.17 -3.24 5.57
CA HIS A 323 -22.52 -3.94 6.67
C HIS A 323 -21.12 -3.40 6.95
N ASP A 324 -20.93 -2.87 8.17
CA ASP A 324 -19.61 -2.44 8.66
C ASP A 324 -18.91 -3.57 9.40
N TYR A 325 -17.59 -3.68 9.22
CA TYR A 325 -16.74 -4.63 9.96
C TYR A 325 -15.36 -4.01 10.30
N LEU A 326 -15.38 -2.84 10.92
CA LEU A 326 -14.21 -1.99 11.13
C LEU A 326 -13.05 -2.69 11.86
N TRP A 327 -13.25 -3.09 13.08
CA TRP A 327 -12.20 -3.70 13.90
C TRP A 327 -12.32 -5.22 14.05
N LEU A 328 -13.42 -5.76 13.61
CA LEU A 328 -13.62 -7.19 13.64
C LEU A 328 -13.07 -7.78 12.35
N GLY A 329 -11.93 -8.44 12.38
CA GLY A 329 -11.37 -9.18 11.26
C GLY A 329 -12.32 -10.29 10.83
N THR A 330 -13.42 -9.95 10.14
CA THR A 330 -14.48 -10.88 9.75
C THR A 330 -14.09 -11.80 8.60
N PHE A 331 -13.03 -11.47 7.89
CA PHE A 331 -12.50 -12.33 6.83
C PHE A 331 -11.57 -13.38 7.39
N SER A 332 -11.86 -14.64 7.06
CA SER A 332 -10.92 -15.69 7.42
C SER A 332 -9.60 -15.52 6.65
N PRO A 333 -8.48 -15.87 7.27
CA PRO A 333 -7.18 -15.91 6.57
C PRO A 333 -7.20 -16.80 5.32
N ALA A 334 -8.05 -17.83 5.31
CA ALA A 334 -8.23 -18.72 4.15
C ALA A 334 -8.86 -18.00 2.95
N LEU A 335 -9.85 -17.12 3.18
CA LEU A 335 -10.44 -16.32 2.11
C LEU A 335 -9.41 -15.33 1.54
N LEU A 336 -8.72 -14.60 2.41
CA LEU A 336 -7.65 -13.69 2.00
C LEU A 336 -6.60 -14.41 1.15
N TYR A 337 -6.10 -15.55 1.62
CA TYR A 337 -5.12 -16.35 0.89
C TYR A 337 -5.64 -16.78 -0.48
N GLN A 338 -6.83 -17.35 -0.54
CA GLN A 338 -7.41 -17.86 -1.77
C GLN A 338 -7.58 -16.74 -2.81
N GLN A 339 -8.10 -15.60 -2.41
CA GLN A 339 -8.34 -14.46 -3.30
C GLN A 339 -7.03 -13.83 -3.78
N MET A 340 -6.06 -13.66 -2.89
CA MET A 340 -4.79 -13.05 -3.24
C MET A 340 -3.90 -13.99 -4.07
N LYS A 341 -3.96 -15.29 -3.82
CA LYS A 341 -3.31 -16.29 -4.68
C LYS A 341 -3.89 -16.27 -6.09
N GLU A 342 -5.20 -16.30 -6.22
CA GLU A 342 -5.87 -16.23 -7.52
C GLU A 342 -5.54 -14.91 -8.25
N ALA A 343 -5.55 -13.79 -7.54
CA ALA A 343 -5.14 -12.50 -8.09
C ALA A 343 -3.72 -12.54 -8.68
N TYR A 344 -2.77 -13.09 -7.94
CA TYR A 344 -1.40 -13.23 -8.39
C TYR A 344 -1.28 -14.12 -9.63
N GLU A 345 -1.90 -15.29 -9.62
CA GLU A 345 -1.90 -16.25 -10.74
C GLU A 345 -2.54 -15.67 -12.01
N ARG A 346 -3.47 -14.75 -11.85
CA ARG A 346 -4.12 -14.02 -12.97
C ARG A 346 -3.40 -12.73 -13.39
N GLY A 347 -2.17 -12.50 -12.88
CA GLY A 347 -1.30 -11.41 -13.34
C GLY A 347 -1.49 -10.08 -12.61
N ILE A 348 -2.14 -10.07 -11.46
CA ILE A 348 -2.21 -8.89 -10.58
C ILE A 348 -0.94 -8.87 -9.73
N GLN A 349 0.14 -8.28 -10.26
CA GLN A 349 1.49 -8.37 -9.68
C GLN A 349 2.19 -7.00 -9.58
N LYS A 350 1.55 -5.90 -10.04
CA LYS A 350 2.18 -4.59 -10.05
C LYS A 350 2.10 -3.90 -8.69
N ILE A 351 0.89 -3.81 -8.10
CA ILE A 351 0.66 -3.12 -6.83
C ILE A 351 -0.44 -3.83 -6.02
N TRP A 352 -0.17 -4.07 -4.75
CA TRP A 352 -1.13 -4.59 -3.79
C TRP A 352 -1.29 -3.62 -2.63
N ILE A 353 -2.51 -3.13 -2.40
CA ILE A 353 -2.86 -2.25 -1.28
C ILE A 353 -3.94 -2.89 -0.43
N LEU A 354 -3.65 -3.05 0.86
CA LEU A 354 -4.57 -3.57 1.85
C LEU A 354 -5.24 -2.43 2.61
N ASN A 355 -6.55 -2.32 2.51
CA ASN A 355 -7.32 -1.45 3.40
C ASN A 355 -7.40 -2.11 4.77
N VAL A 356 -6.66 -1.56 5.73
CA VAL A 356 -6.62 -2.07 7.11
C VAL A 356 -7.55 -1.31 8.05
N GLY A 357 -8.13 -0.21 7.59
CA GLY A 357 -8.85 0.74 8.43
C GLY A 357 -7.88 1.43 9.39
N ASP A 358 -7.75 0.87 10.58
CA ASP A 358 -6.66 1.09 11.51
C ASP A 358 -5.64 -0.06 11.45
N ILE A 359 -4.46 0.12 12.04
CA ILE A 359 -3.43 -0.94 12.05
C ILE A 359 -3.84 -2.08 12.98
N LYS A 360 -4.41 -1.74 14.15
CA LYS A 360 -4.90 -2.70 15.15
C LYS A 360 -6.42 -2.86 15.06
N PRO A 361 -6.94 -4.07 15.23
CA PRO A 361 -6.31 -5.35 15.52
C PRO A 361 -6.09 -6.23 14.27
N ALA A 362 -5.60 -5.64 13.18
CA ALA A 362 -5.47 -6.31 11.88
C ALA A 362 -4.07 -6.92 11.64
N GLU A 363 -3.30 -7.16 12.70
CA GLU A 363 -1.89 -7.53 12.62
C GLU A 363 -1.66 -8.79 11.78
N TYR A 364 -2.37 -9.87 12.08
CA TYR A 364 -2.15 -11.14 11.38
C TYR A 364 -2.53 -11.08 9.89
N GLN A 365 -3.72 -10.54 9.58
CA GLN A 365 -4.15 -10.43 8.18
C GLN A 365 -3.22 -9.54 7.37
N THR A 366 -2.73 -8.46 7.98
CA THR A 366 -1.75 -7.55 7.34
C THR A 366 -0.43 -8.26 7.08
N GLU A 367 0.10 -9.02 8.04
CA GLU A 367 1.34 -9.78 7.85
C GLU A 367 1.18 -10.85 6.77
N LEU A 368 0.10 -11.63 6.82
CA LEU A 368 -0.19 -12.64 5.80
C LEU A 368 -0.23 -12.02 4.39
N PHE A 369 -0.94 -10.90 4.22
CA PHE A 369 -1.02 -10.20 2.94
C PHE A 369 0.36 -9.72 2.46
N MET A 370 1.17 -9.15 3.34
CA MET A 370 2.50 -8.66 2.99
C MET A 370 3.49 -9.79 2.72
N ASP A 371 3.41 -10.89 3.46
CA ASP A 371 4.24 -12.07 3.22
C ASP A 371 3.89 -12.75 1.89
N MET A 372 2.61 -12.82 1.52
CA MET A 372 2.19 -13.25 0.18
C MET A 372 2.70 -12.32 -0.92
N ALA A 373 2.58 -11.01 -0.73
CA ALA A 373 3.07 -10.04 -1.70
C ALA A 373 4.60 -10.06 -1.83
N TRP A 374 5.30 -10.42 -0.75
CA TRP A 374 6.75 -10.59 -0.77
C TRP A 374 7.18 -11.91 -1.42
N ASN A 375 6.63 -13.03 -0.96
CA ASN A 375 6.99 -14.34 -1.51
C ASN A 375 5.80 -15.32 -1.44
N ILE A 376 4.96 -15.26 -2.44
CA ILE A 376 3.73 -16.06 -2.50
C ILE A 376 4.02 -17.57 -2.50
N GLY A 377 5.07 -17.99 -3.17
CA GLY A 377 5.45 -19.41 -3.22
C GLY A 377 5.92 -19.95 -1.86
N LYS A 378 6.55 -19.11 -1.03
CA LYS A 378 6.91 -19.49 0.34
C LYS A 378 5.68 -19.68 1.21
N VAL A 379 4.74 -18.76 1.17
CA VAL A 379 3.48 -18.85 1.94
C VAL A 379 2.65 -20.05 1.46
N GLU A 380 2.57 -20.30 0.16
CA GLU A 380 1.88 -21.47 -0.40
C GLU A 380 2.50 -22.78 0.10
N LYS A 381 3.82 -22.90 0.10
CA LYS A 381 4.53 -24.09 0.57
C LYS A 381 4.37 -24.32 2.07
N GLU A 382 4.35 -23.27 2.85
CA GLU A 382 4.16 -23.30 4.30
C GLU A 382 2.74 -23.67 4.67
N GLY A 383 1.77 -23.09 3.99
CA GLY A 383 0.34 -23.21 4.26
C GLY A 383 -0.12 -22.29 5.40
N ILE A 384 -1.39 -21.85 5.33
CA ILE A 384 -1.94 -20.82 6.22
C ILE A 384 -1.89 -21.21 7.70
N SER A 385 -2.21 -22.48 8.02
CA SER A 385 -2.22 -22.93 9.40
C SER A 385 -0.81 -22.89 10.04
N ASN A 386 0.23 -23.25 9.29
CA ASN A 386 1.60 -23.13 9.78
C ASN A 386 2.02 -21.66 9.87
N HIS A 387 1.65 -20.84 8.90
CA HIS A 387 1.92 -19.40 8.91
C HIS A 387 1.30 -18.73 10.15
N LEU A 388 0.03 -19.03 10.46
CA LEU A 388 -0.64 -18.55 11.67
C LEU A 388 0.05 -19.09 12.94
N CYS A 389 0.38 -20.37 12.96
CA CYS A 389 1.09 -20.98 14.09
C CYS A 389 2.43 -20.28 14.37
N HIS A 390 3.22 -20.02 13.34
CA HIS A 390 4.50 -19.31 13.47
C HIS A 390 4.31 -17.86 13.94
N PHE A 391 3.28 -17.16 13.44
CA PHE A 391 2.92 -15.83 13.94
C PHE A 391 2.61 -15.88 15.44
N LEU A 392 1.72 -16.76 15.87
CA LEU A 392 1.28 -16.88 17.28
C LEU A 392 2.44 -17.29 18.20
N GLN A 393 3.29 -18.23 17.76
CA GLN A 393 4.45 -18.66 18.54
C GLN A 393 5.50 -17.54 18.67
N ARG A 394 5.69 -16.74 17.63
CA ARG A 394 6.60 -15.59 17.68
C ARG A 394 6.12 -14.53 18.67
N GLU A 395 4.81 -14.19 18.63
CA GLU A 395 4.25 -13.11 19.44
C GLU A 395 4.01 -13.52 20.91
N PHE A 396 3.60 -14.76 21.17
CA PHE A 396 3.14 -15.21 22.48
C PHE A 396 3.98 -16.34 23.10
N GLY A 397 5.03 -16.80 22.41
CA GLY A 397 5.82 -17.96 22.82
C GLY A 397 5.25 -19.28 22.30
N GLU A 398 6.07 -20.35 22.33
CA GLU A 398 5.73 -21.61 21.69
C GLU A 398 4.50 -22.31 22.28
N GLU A 399 4.36 -22.32 23.60
CA GLU A 399 3.27 -23.01 24.31
C GLU A 399 1.93 -22.30 24.08
N ILE A 400 1.87 -21.01 24.43
CA ILE A 400 0.67 -20.20 24.27
C ILE A 400 0.26 -20.08 22.79
N GLY A 401 1.23 -19.92 21.89
CA GLY A 401 0.95 -19.85 20.47
C GLY A 401 0.29 -21.10 19.90
N ARG A 402 0.65 -22.30 20.39
CA ARG A 402 -0.02 -23.55 20.02
C ARG A 402 -1.43 -23.67 20.60
N GLU A 403 -1.66 -23.19 21.81
CA GLU A 403 -2.97 -23.19 22.44
C GLU A 403 -3.95 -22.20 21.77
N LEU A 404 -3.44 -21.08 21.26
CA LEU A 404 -4.26 -20.08 20.54
C LEU A 404 -4.66 -20.53 19.14
N LEU A 405 -3.87 -21.38 18.48
CA LEU A 405 -4.09 -21.77 17.08
C LEU A 405 -5.52 -22.33 16.80
N PRO A 406 -6.13 -23.16 17.62
CA PRO A 406 -7.51 -23.65 17.38
C PRO A 406 -8.59 -22.60 17.68
N ILE A 407 -8.25 -21.46 18.25
CA ILE A 407 -9.17 -20.39 18.61
C ILE A 407 -9.21 -19.30 17.52
N MET A 408 -8.07 -19.06 16.88
CA MET A 408 -7.87 -18.06 15.83
C MET A 408 -8.12 -18.62 14.43
#